data_1cddcabee24fd9acfcfbae5a638dde97
#
_entry.id   1cddcabee24fd9acfcfbae5a638dde97
#
_cell.length_a   1.000
_cell.length_b   1.000
_cell.length_c   1.000
_cell.angle_alpha   90.00
_cell.angle_beta   90.00
_cell.angle_gamma   90.00
#
_symmetry.space_group_name_H-M   'P 1'
#
loop_
_entity.id
_entity.type
_entity.pdbx_description
1 polymer ?
#
loop_
_entity_poly.entity_id
_entity_poly.type
_entity_poly.pdbx_seq_one_letter_code
_entity_poly.pdbx_strand_id
1 'polypeptide(L)'
;MEHRIVKGVGGEVHYWISRTKDAPKGTIVFSHGLTANHTMFEKQIEYFKNEYIVIAWDVPMHGLSMPYNNFSYENTARDLNRILEQECIEKVCLVGMSMGGYPSQMFAHLYPKKVQCFIGVDTTPFGTAYYSKSDLWWLSKVKPMANWFTDKMLRKSMAKSISVTEYSYNKMIEILAP
;
A
#
# COMPACT_ATOMS: atom_id res chain seq x y z
N MET A 1 -6.94 -13.11 9.06
CA MET A 1 -7.07 -11.69 9.41
C MET A 1 -8.54 -11.32 9.45
N GLU A 2 -8.92 -10.42 10.33
CA GLU A 2 -10.28 -9.87 10.42
C GLU A 2 -10.40 -8.68 9.48
N HIS A 3 -11.43 -8.67 8.64
CA HIS A 3 -11.72 -7.55 7.75
C HIS A 3 -12.49 -6.47 8.49
N ARG A 4 -12.07 -5.24 8.35
CA ARG A 4 -12.69 -4.06 8.96
C ARG A 4 -12.73 -2.89 7.98
N ILE A 5 -13.55 -1.90 8.32
CA ILE A 5 -13.77 -0.70 7.53
C ILE A 5 -13.66 0.52 8.45
N VAL A 6 -13.06 1.57 7.95
CA VAL A 6 -13.08 2.89 8.57
C VAL A 6 -13.63 3.91 7.58
N LYS A 7 -14.40 4.88 8.09
CA LYS A 7 -14.85 6.01 7.28
C LYS A 7 -13.67 6.96 7.06
N GLY A 8 -13.11 6.92 5.88
CA GLY A 8 -11.99 7.76 5.47
C GLY A 8 -12.42 9.19 5.07
N VAL A 9 -11.46 10.00 4.63
CA VAL A 9 -11.68 11.38 4.18
C VAL A 9 -12.52 11.42 2.91
N GLY A 10 -12.29 10.51 1.98
CA GLY A 10 -12.93 10.50 0.67
C GLY A 10 -13.83 9.31 0.38
N GLY A 11 -13.95 8.35 1.27
CA GLY A 11 -14.73 7.12 1.09
C GLY A 11 -14.49 6.13 2.22
N GLU A 12 -14.99 4.93 2.06
CA GLU A 12 -14.68 3.82 2.97
C GLU A 12 -13.27 3.29 2.68
N VAL A 13 -12.53 3.00 3.73
CA VAL A 13 -11.20 2.42 3.64
C VAL A 13 -11.21 1.05 4.31
N HIS A 14 -10.91 0.04 3.52
CA HIS A 14 -10.93 -1.35 3.90
C HIS A 14 -9.55 -1.80 4.36
N TYR A 15 -9.49 -2.50 5.46
CA TYR A 15 -8.26 -3.07 6.00
C TYR A 15 -8.49 -4.41 6.68
N TRP A 16 -7.43 -5.17 6.82
CA TRP A 16 -7.40 -6.47 7.48
C TRP A 16 -6.39 -6.41 8.60
N ILE A 17 -6.83 -6.88 9.77
CA ILE A 17 -6.00 -6.90 10.97
C ILE A 17 -5.87 -8.32 11.51
N SER A 18 -4.67 -8.68 11.93
CA SER A 18 -4.39 -9.89 12.71
C SER A 18 -3.84 -9.48 14.06
N ARG A 19 -4.45 -9.98 15.12
CA ARG A 19 -3.95 -9.78 16.48
C ARG A 19 -3.38 -11.09 16.99
N THR A 20 -2.18 -11.05 17.56
CA THR A 20 -1.60 -12.21 18.26
C THR A 20 -2.36 -12.47 19.56
N LYS A 21 -2.33 -13.72 20.03
CA LYS A 21 -2.93 -14.11 21.32
C LYS A 21 -2.08 -13.67 22.51
N ASP A 22 -0.77 -13.56 22.30
CA ASP A 22 0.21 -13.13 23.29
C ASP A 22 0.48 -11.62 23.16
N ALA A 23 1.25 -11.05 24.09
CA ALA A 23 1.67 -9.66 24.00
C ALA A 23 2.48 -9.42 22.71
N PRO A 24 2.01 -8.55 21.80
CA PRO A 24 2.66 -8.35 20.51
C PRO A 24 4.02 -7.66 20.68
N LYS A 25 4.99 -8.02 19.84
CA LYS A 25 6.28 -7.33 19.75
C LYS A 25 6.16 -5.91 19.17
N GLY A 26 5.02 -5.59 18.57
CA GLY A 26 4.72 -4.31 17.94
C GLY A 26 3.62 -4.43 16.90
N THR A 27 3.45 -3.37 16.11
CA THR A 27 2.50 -3.34 14.99
C THR A 27 3.20 -3.09 13.67
N ILE A 28 2.86 -3.86 12.65
CA ILE A 28 3.34 -3.69 11.28
C ILE A 28 2.16 -3.32 10.39
N VAL A 29 2.34 -2.27 9.57
CA VAL A 29 1.38 -1.86 8.54
C VAL A 29 1.98 -2.09 7.18
N PHE A 30 1.31 -2.85 6.32
CA PHE A 30 1.69 -3.12 4.94
C PHE A 30 0.86 -2.28 3.98
N SER A 31 1.54 -1.45 3.18
CA SER A 31 0.97 -0.61 2.12
C SER A 31 1.44 -1.10 0.76
N HIS A 32 0.51 -1.60 -0.05
CA HIS A 32 0.78 -2.23 -1.35
C HIS A 32 1.14 -1.23 -2.46
N GLY A 33 1.68 -1.75 -3.57
CA GLY A 33 2.02 -0.98 -4.77
C GLY A 33 0.81 -0.60 -5.62
N LEU A 34 1.06 0.20 -6.66
CA LEU A 34 0.04 0.63 -7.62
C LEU A 34 -0.65 -0.61 -8.26
N THR A 35 -1.96 -0.50 -8.45
CA THR A 35 -2.82 -1.56 -9.02
C THR A 35 -2.91 -2.87 -8.24
N ALA A 36 -2.28 -2.96 -7.06
CA ALA A 36 -2.35 -4.09 -6.16
C ALA A 36 -3.41 -3.88 -5.06
N ASN A 37 -3.47 -4.78 -4.10
CA ASN A 37 -4.35 -4.73 -2.95
C ASN A 37 -3.66 -5.37 -1.71
N HIS A 38 -4.37 -5.45 -0.60
CA HIS A 38 -3.88 -6.00 0.68
C HIS A 38 -3.27 -7.40 0.60
N THR A 39 -3.65 -8.23 -0.39
CA THR A 39 -3.14 -9.61 -0.52
C THR A 39 -1.70 -9.69 -1.04
N MET A 40 -1.13 -8.56 -1.48
CA MET A 40 0.23 -8.51 -1.99
C MET A 40 1.27 -9.03 -0.98
N PHE A 41 1.03 -8.82 0.30
CA PHE A 41 1.94 -9.21 1.39
C PHE A 41 1.55 -10.50 2.10
N GLU A 42 0.77 -11.38 1.46
CA GLU A 42 0.23 -12.60 2.07
C GLU A 42 1.30 -13.42 2.81
N LYS A 43 2.48 -13.62 2.22
CA LYS A 43 3.57 -14.39 2.82
C LYS A 43 4.21 -13.69 4.01
N GLN A 44 4.40 -12.38 3.94
CA GLN A 44 4.91 -11.56 5.03
C GLN A 44 3.91 -11.52 6.18
N ILE A 45 2.63 -11.36 5.86
CA ILE A 45 1.54 -11.40 6.85
C ILE A 45 1.54 -12.75 7.59
N GLU A 46 1.61 -13.86 6.84
CA GLU A 46 1.62 -15.20 7.42
C GLU A 46 2.82 -15.41 8.37
N TYR A 47 3.97 -14.86 8.02
CA TYR A 47 5.18 -14.94 8.83
C TYR A 47 5.08 -14.13 10.12
N PHE A 48 4.59 -12.88 10.03
CA PHE A 48 4.63 -11.95 11.17
C PHE A 48 3.42 -12.02 12.09
N LYS A 49 2.26 -12.52 11.64
CA LYS A 49 0.98 -12.46 12.38
C LYS A 49 0.98 -13.15 13.75
N ASN A 50 1.93 -14.07 13.99
CA ASN A 50 1.99 -14.79 15.26
C ASN A 50 2.70 -14.00 16.36
N GLU A 51 3.53 -13.01 15.99
CA GLU A 51 4.34 -12.24 16.93
C GLU A 51 3.99 -10.75 16.96
N TYR A 52 3.35 -10.25 15.89
CA TYR A 52 3.01 -8.84 15.71
C TYR A 52 1.51 -8.65 15.48
N ILE A 53 1.01 -7.48 15.84
CA ILE A 53 -0.23 -7.00 15.23
C ILE A 53 0.12 -6.65 13.80
N VAL A 54 -0.61 -7.21 12.84
CA VAL A 54 -0.38 -6.96 11.42
C VAL A 54 -1.62 -6.31 10.82
N ILE A 55 -1.43 -5.17 10.16
CA ILE A 55 -2.45 -4.50 9.36
C ILE A 55 -2.01 -4.52 7.90
N ALA A 56 -2.88 -4.98 7.02
CA ALA A 56 -2.80 -4.78 5.58
C ALA A 56 -4.07 -4.09 5.11
N TRP A 57 -3.97 -3.10 4.26
CA TRP A 57 -5.10 -2.29 3.84
C TRP A 57 -5.12 -2.11 2.33
N ASP A 58 -6.30 -1.88 1.81
CA ASP A 58 -6.44 -1.40 0.44
C ASP A 58 -6.25 0.11 0.47
N VAL A 59 -5.13 0.56 -0.06
CA VAL A 59 -4.84 2.00 -0.16
C VAL A 59 -5.97 2.68 -0.92
N PRO A 60 -6.48 3.86 -0.49
CA PRO A 60 -7.52 4.59 -1.22
C PRO A 60 -7.35 4.58 -2.74
N MET A 61 -8.41 4.42 -3.49
CA MET A 61 -8.47 4.19 -4.94
C MET A 61 -8.02 2.80 -5.39
N HIS A 62 -7.87 1.82 -4.48
CA HIS A 62 -7.50 0.44 -4.81
C HIS A 62 -8.39 -0.56 -4.08
N GLY A 63 -8.48 -1.78 -4.63
CA GLY A 63 -9.22 -2.90 -4.05
C GLY A 63 -10.64 -2.51 -3.64
N LEU A 64 -11.01 -2.86 -2.41
CA LEU A 64 -12.32 -2.51 -1.85
C LEU A 64 -12.43 -1.05 -1.39
N SER A 65 -11.30 -0.32 -1.29
CA SER A 65 -11.31 1.12 -0.95
C SER A 65 -11.62 2.01 -2.15
N MET A 66 -12.54 1.54 -3.01
CA MET A 66 -13.12 2.27 -4.14
C MET A 66 -14.66 2.22 -4.06
N PRO A 67 -15.37 3.30 -4.45
CA PRO A 67 -14.84 4.59 -4.94
C PRO A 67 -14.28 5.45 -3.81
N TYR A 68 -13.31 6.31 -4.13
CA TYR A 68 -12.73 7.25 -3.18
C TYR A 68 -12.55 8.62 -3.83
N ASN A 69 -13.08 9.67 -3.19
CA ASN A 69 -13.03 11.06 -3.66
C ASN A 69 -11.87 11.81 -2.99
N ASN A 70 -11.40 12.87 -3.64
CA ASN A 70 -10.37 13.77 -3.10
C ASN A 70 -9.07 13.04 -2.69
N PHE A 71 -8.64 12.07 -3.53
CA PHE A 71 -7.40 11.36 -3.29
C PHE A 71 -6.22 12.34 -3.21
N SER A 72 -5.45 12.21 -2.14
CA SER A 72 -4.11 12.76 -1.96
C SER A 72 -3.35 11.87 -0.99
N TYR A 73 -2.04 11.88 -1.05
CA TYR A 73 -1.24 11.12 -0.07
C TYR A 73 -1.42 11.63 1.36
N GLU A 74 -1.72 12.93 1.51
CA GLU A 74 -2.05 13.51 2.81
C GLU A 74 -3.36 12.94 3.37
N ASN A 75 -4.43 12.91 2.57
CA ASN A 75 -5.69 12.31 2.97
C ASN A 75 -5.54 10.80 3.24
N THR A 76 -4.78 10.11 2.43
CA THR A 76 -4.46 8.69 2.61
C THR A 76 -3.72 8.43 3.94
N ALA A 77 -2.76 9.30 4.30
CA ALA A 77 -2.07 9.22 5.59
C ALA A 77 -3.00 9.52 6.78
N ARG A 78 -3.94 10.45 6.62
CA ARG A 78 -4.98 10.73 7.63
C ARG A 78 -5.91 9.53 7.81
N ASP A 79 -6.24 8.82 6.75
CA ASP A 79 -7.06 7.62 6.82
C ASP A 79 -6.33 6.46 7.50
N LEU A 80 -5.04 6.29 7.22
CA LEU A 80 -4.22 5.34 7.98
C LEU A 80 -4.18 5.70 9.47
N ASN A 81 -4.10 6.98 9.82
CA ASN A 81 -4.18 7.41 11.21
C ASN A 81 -5.51 7.02 11.87
N ARG A 82 -6.63 7.16 11.15
CA ARG A 82 -7.96 6.75 11.64
C ARG A 82 -8.04 5.25 11.88
N ILE A 83 -7.43 4.43 11.01
CA ILE A 83 -7.30 2.98 11.24
C ILE A 83 -6.58 2.72 12.57
N LEU A 84 -5.43 3.38 12.79
CA LEU A 84 -4.66 3.19 14.01
C LEU A 84 -5.43 3.66 15.28
N GLU A 85 -6.16 4.76 15.18
CA GLU A 85 -7.00 5.26 16.26
C GLU A 85 -8.16 4.30 16.57
N GLN A 86 -8.85 3.78 15.55
CA GLN A 86 -9.90 2.79 15.72
C GLN A 86 -9.40 1.50 16.39
N GLU A 87 -8.15 1.13 16.12
CA GLU A 87 -7.51 -0.06 16.69
C GLU A 87 -6.74 0.19 17.99
N CYS A 88 -6.76 1.44 18.51
CA CYS A 88 -6.01 1.86 19.70
C CYS A 88 -4.51 1.57 19.59
N ILE A 89 -3.93 1.80 18.40
CA ILE A 89 -2.51 1.57 18.11
C ILE A 89 -1.76 2.90 18.16
N GLU A 90 -0.79 3.00 19.05
CA GLU A 90 -0.01 4.22 19.23
C GLU A 90 1.21 4.31 18.32
N LYS A 91 1.86 3.18 18.04
CA LYS A 91 3.12 3.13 17.27
C LYS A 91 3.15 1.99 16.30
N VAL A 92 3.74 2.24 15.12
CA VAL A 92 3.81 1.28 14.01
C VAL A 92 5.17 1.27 13.33
N CYS A 93 5.51 0.10 12.79
CA CYS A 93 6.48 -0.05 11.73
C CYS A 93 5.73 -0.06 10.39
N LEU A 94 6.07 0.87 9.51
CA LEU A 94 5.46 0.99 8.18
C LEU A 94 6.29 0.21 7.15
N VAL A 95 5.62 -0.59 6.34
CA VAL A 95 6.23 -1.28 5.19
C VAL A 95 5.47 -0.83 3.94
N GLY A 96 6.12 -0.09 3.07
CA GLY A 96 5.52 0.43 1.84
C GLY A 96 6.28 -0.04 0.61
N MET A 97 5.57 -0.70 -0.32
CA MET A 97 6.13 -1.12 -1.57
C MET A 97 5.76 -0.16 -2.70
N SER A 98 6.75 0.29 -3.47
CA SER A 98 6.54 1.14 -4.65
C SER A 98 5.63 2.34 -4.30
N MET A 99 4.46 2.48 -4.93
CA MET A 99 3.45 3.51 -4.62
C MET A 99 3.06 3.53 -3.12
N GLY A 100 2.99 2.36 -2.46
CA GLY A 100 2.66 2.27 -1.02
C GLY A 100 3.71 2.91 -0.09
N GLY A 101 4.91 3.16 -0.60
CA GLY A 101 5.92 3.95 0.11
C GLY A 101 5.54 5.42 0.26
N TYR A 102 4.76 6.00 -0.65
CA TYR A 102 4.38 7.41 -0.58
C TYR A 102 3.40 7.73 0.56
N PRO A 103 2.27 7.01 0.72
CA PRO A 103 1.42 7.22 1.89
C PRO A 103 2.15 6.91 3.20
N SER A 104 3.07 5.95 3.22
CA SER A 104 3.90 5.66 4.40
C SER A 104 4.84 6.79 4.76
N GLN A 105 5.52 7.40 3.78
CA GLN A 105 6.37 8.59 3.99
C GLN A 105 5.55 9.79 4.42
N MET A 106 4.38 10.02 3.81
CA MET A 106 3.48 11.11 4.20
C MET A 106 2.96 10.90 5.62
N PHE A 107 2.63 9.65 6.00
CA PHE A 107 2.25 9.34 7.38
C PHE A 107 3.40 9.64 8.37
N ALA A 108 4.62 9.24 8.04
CA ALA A 108 5.78 9.53 8.87
C ALA A 108 6.04 11.05 9.01
N HIS A 109 5.75 11.82 7.97
CA HIS A 109 5.84 13.27 8.01
C HIS A 109 4.78 13.90 8.92
N LEU A 110 3.51 13.47 8.79
CA LEU A 110 2.39 14.05 9.57
C LEU A 110 2.35 13.54 11.02
N TYR A 111 2.75 12.30 11.26
CA TYR A 111 2.64 11.62 12.55
C TYR A 111 3.97 10.99 13.01
N PRO A 112 5.08 11.75 13.05
CA PRO A 112 6.41 11.18 13.31
C PRO A 112 6.50 10.45 14.67
N LYS A 113 5.74 10.86 15.67
CA LYS A 113 5.72 10.21 16.98
C LYS A 113 5.05 8.83 16.98
N LYS A 114 4.23 8.52 15.97
CA LYS A 114 3.58 7.23 15.79
C LYS A 114 4.43 6.22 14.99
N VAL A 115 5.55 6.63 14.41
CA VAL A 115 6.39 5.77 13.58
C VAL A 115 7.61 5.30 14.35
N GLN A 116 7.74 3.98 14.50
CA GLN A 116 8.94 3.33 15.06
C GLN A 116 9.97 3.08 13.99
N CYS A 117 9.53 2.62 12.81
CA CYS A 117 10.38 2.40 11.65
C CYS A 117 9.58 2.54 10.34
N PHE A 118 10.31 2.80 9.26
CA PHE A 118 9.79 2.76 7.89
C PHE A 118 10.71 1.91 7.03
N ILE A 119 10.12 0.93 6.36
CA ILE A 119 10.80 0.06 5.39
C ILE A 119 10.19 0.35 4.02
N GLY A 120 10.97 0.98 3.17
CA GLY A 120 10.63 1.21 1.77
C GLY A 120 11.15 0.09 0.89
N VAL A 121 10.26 -0.60 0.16
CA VAL A 121 10.61 -1.65 -0.77
C VAL A 121 10.37 -1.13 -2.18
N ASP A 122 11.44 -1.02 -2.98
CA ASP A 122 11.36 -0.53 -4.37
C ASP A 122 10.54 0.77 -4.52
N THR A 123 10.78 1.72 -3.61
CA THR A 123 10.13 3.03 -3.58
C THR A 123 11.16 4.14 -3.58
N THR A 124 10.76 5.34 -3.98
CA THR A 124 11.62 6.53 -4.00
C THR A 124 11.22 7.50 -2.90
N PRO A 125 12.10 8.44 -2.52
CA PRO A 125 11.71 9.54 -1.66
C PRO A 125 10.53 10.32 -2.25
N PHE A 126 9.65 10.80 -1.37
CA PHE A 126 8.49 11.58 -1.78
C PHE A 126 8.92 12.96 -2.28
N GLY A 127 8.47 13.31 -3.49
CA GLY A 127 8.75 14.61 -4.10
C GLY A 127 9.50 14.51 -5.43
N THR A 128 9.56 15.61 -6.15
CA THR A 128 10.16 15.69 -7.50
C THR A 128 11.65 15.99 -7.52
N ALA A 129 12.25 16.33 -6.37
CA ALA A 129 13.66 16.73 -6.28
C ALA A 129 14.67 15.63 -6.65
N TYR A 130 14.21 14.36 -6.61
CA TYR A 130 15.02 13.17 -6.91
C TYR A 130 14.93 12.72 -8.36
N TYR A 131 14.04 13.32 -9.14
CA TYR A 131 13.84 12.95 -10.54
C TYR A 131 14.57 13.94 -11.44
N SER A 132 15.27 13.43 -12.45
CA SER A 132 15.81 14.27 -13.49
C SER A 132 14.69 14.87 -14.35
N LYS A 133 14.99 15.94 -15.08
CA LYS A 133 14.01 16.52 -16.03
C LYS A 133 13.57 15.51 -17.10
N SER A 134 14.46 14.63 -17.51
CA SER A 134 14.15 13.53 -18.45
C SER A 134 13.17 12.52 -17.84
N ASP A 135 13.35 12.13 -16.57
CA ASP A 135 12.45 11.21 -15.89
C ASP A 135 11.04 11.80 -15.76
N LEU A 136 10.95 13.06 -15.33
CA LEU A 136 9.66 13.77 -15.25
C LEU A 136 8.98 13.88 -16.62
N TRP A 137 9.75 14.12 -17.68
CA TRP A 137 9.23 14.14 -19.04
C TRP A 137 8.69 12.77 -19.45
N TRP A 138 9.44 11.68 -19.22
CA TRP A 138 8.98 10.31 -19.48
C TRP A 138 7.74 9.97 -18.66
N LEU A 139 7.73 10.25 -17.36
CA LEU A 139 6.57 10.02 -16.49
C LEU A 139 5.31 10.73 -16.99
N SER A 140 5.45 11.94 -17.55
CA SER A 140 4.32 12.68 -18.14
C SER A 140 3.70 11.98 -19.37
N LYS A 141 4.45 11.07 -20.03
CA LYS A 141 3.99 10.32 -21.21
C LYS A 141 3.36 8.96 -20.86
N VAL A 142 3.58 8.47 -19.64
CA VAL A 142 3.09 7.14 -19.23
C VAL A 142 1.55 7.06 -19.33
N LYS A 143 0.83 8.06 -18.81
CA LYS A 143 -0.63 8.07 -18.83
C LYS A 143 -1.22 8.06 -20.25
N PRO A 144 -0.83 8.94 -21.17
CA PRO A 144 -1.34 8.88 -22.55
C PRO A 144 -0.93 7.59 -23.28
N MET A 145 0.25 7.05 -23.00
CA MET A 145 0.69 5.77 -23.60
C MET A 145 -0.10 4.57 -23.07
N ALA A 146 -0.42 4.57 -21.76
CA ALA A 146 -1.21 3.50 -21.15
C ALA A 146 -2.60 3.34 -21.79
N ASN A 147 -3.20 4.45 -22.23
CA ASN A 147 -4.51 4.44 -22.89
C ASN A 147 -4.53 3.69 -24.25
N TRP A 148 -3.36 3.36 -24.82
CA TRP A 148 -3.26 2.61 -26.09
C TRP A 148 -3.30 1.08 -25.86
N PHE A 149 -3.25 0.63 -24.62
CA PHE A 149 -3.25 -0.78 -24.25
C PHE A 149 -4.52 -1.14 -23.52
N THR A 150 -4.98 -2.38 -23.72
CA THR A 150 -6.07 -2.89 -22.89
C THR A 150 -5.58 -3.21 -21.49
N ASP A 151 -6.47 -3.10 -20.49
CA ASP A 151 -6.16 -3.44 -19.10
C ASP A 151 -5.53 -4.84 -18.96
N LYS A 152 -6.04 -5.80 -19.74
CA LYS A 152 -5.52 -7.17 -19.76
C LYS A 152 -4.07 -7.25 -20.24
N MET A 153 -3.71 -6.45 -21.24
CA MET A 153 -2.33 -6.40 -21.76
C MET A 153 -1.41 -5.73 -20.72
N LEU A 154 -1.83 -4.62 -20.15
CA LEU A 154 -1.07 -3.91 -19.12
C LEU A 154 -0.80 -4.82 -17.92
N ARG A 155 -1.82 -5.49 -17.40
CA ARG A 155 -1.70 -6.42 -16.27
C ARG A 155 -0.73 -7.55 -16.54
N LYS A 156 -0.84 -8.23 -17.69
CA LYS A 156 0.08 -9.30 -18.09
C LYS A 156 1.52 -8.78 -18.22
N SER A 157 1.71 -7.62 -18.83
CA SER A 157 3.02 -7.01 -18.99
C SER A 157 3.63 -6.66 -17.62
N MET A 158 2.85 -6.04 -16.73
CA MET A 158 3.28 -5.73 -15.37
C MET A 158 3.61 -7.00 -14.57
N ALA A 159 2.71 -7.99 -14.56
CA ALA A 159 2.98 -9.25 -13.87
C ALA A 159 4.26 -9.91 -14.37
N LYS A 160 4.51 -9.91 -15.68
CA LYS A 160 5.73 -10.47 -16.26
C LYS A 160 6.99 -9.69 -15.87
N SER A 161 6.92 -8.37 -15.83
CA SER A 161 8.10 -7.53 -15.54
C SER A 161 8.57 -7.61 -14.09
N ILE A 162 7.66 -7.90 -13.13
CA ILE A 162 7.96 -7.93 -11.70
C ILE A 162 8.02 -9.34 -11.11
N SER A 163 7.81 -10.37 -11.92
CA SER A 163 7.79 -11.77 -11.47
C SER A 163 9.01 -12.52 -11.96
N VAL A 164 9.64 -13.25 -11.05
CA VAL A 164 10.82 -14.10 -11.34
C VAL A 164 10.44 -15.59 -11.42
N THR A 165 9.33 -15.98 -10.77
CA THR A 165 8.85 -17.36 -10.71
C THR A 165 7.43 -17.45 -11.25
N GLU A 166 7.02 -18.65 -11.67
CA GLU A 166 5.64 -18.93 -12.10
C GLU A 166 4.64 -18.63 -10.97
N TYR A 167 4.99 -18.97 -9.73
CA TYR A 167 4.18 -18.63 -8.55
C TYR A 167 3.97 -17.12 -8.43
N SER A 168 5.05 -16.33 -8.50
CA SER A 168 4.94 -14.86 -8.40
C SER A 168 4.16 -14.26 -9.55
N TYR A 169 4.30 -14.80 -10.77
CA TYR A 169 3.52 -14.37 -11.93
C TYR A 169 2.01 -14.62 -11.73
N ASN A 170 1.63 -15.84 -11.36
CA ASN A 170 0.23 -16.19 -11.14
C ASN A 170 -0.39 -15.37 -10.02
N LYS A 171 0.36 -15.15 -8.92
CA LYS A 171 -0.08 -14.31 -7.80
C LYS A 171 -0.26 -12.85 -8.24
N MET A 172 0.64 -12.31 -9.05
CA MET A 172 0.49 -10.94 -9.57
C MET A 172 -0.69 -10.79 -10.52
N ILE A 173 -0.98 -11.79 -11.36
CA ILE A 173 -2.20 -11.77 -12.20
C ILE A 173 -3.46 -11.73 -11.33
N GLU A 174 -3.50 -12.48 -10.24
CA GLU A 174 -4.61 -12.50 -9.27
C GLU A 174 -4.76 -11.12 -8.58
N ILE A 175 -3.66 -10.57 -8.05
CA ILE A 175 -3.64 -9.30 -7.32
C ILE A 175 -4.02 -8.12 -8.22
N LEU A 176 -3.58 -8.14 -9.47
CA LEU A 176 -3.88 -7.11 -10.47
C LEU A 176 -5.26 -7.28 -11.12
N ALA A 177 -6.01 -8.32 -10.78
CA ALA A 177 -7.39 -8.47 -11.24
C ALA A 177 -8.30 -7.41 -10.60
N PRO A 178 -9.33 -6.92 -11.34
CA PRO A 178 -10.29 -5.95 -10.81
C PRO A 178 -11.12 -6.55 -9.69
#